data_b8cf32997462d2caf41d5c61ffae3b9d
#
_entry.id   b8cf32997462d2caf41d5c61ffae3b9d
#
_cell.length_a   1.000
_cell.length_b   1.000
_cell.length_c   1.000
_cell.angle_alpha   90.00
_cell.angle_beta   90.00
_cell.angle_gamma   90.00
#
_symmetry.space_group_name_H-M   'P 1'
#
loop_
_entity.id
_entity.type
_entity.pdbx_description
1 polymer ?
#
loop_
_entity_poly.entity_id
_entity_poly.type
_entity_poly.pdbx_seq_one_letter_code
_entity_poly.pdbx_strand_id
1 'polypeptide(L)' 'MVIFNRDGIIVRQHPFLEYYQVEQWGYGDCHRSYGQSWGYRTVFESTDIDKVRQKVLDLLNDK' A
#
# COMPACT_ATOMS: atom_id res chain seq x y z
N MET A 1 -9.27 6.26 -4.17
CA MET A 1 -8.94 7.51 -3.43
C MET A 1 -7.77 7.25 -2.50
N VAL A 2 -6.77 8.10 -2.53
CA VAL A 2 -5.62 7.98 -1.63
C VAL A 2 -5.98 8.64 -0.30
N ILE A 3 -5.90 7.86 0.80
CA ILE A 3 -6.22 8.35 2.14
C ILE A 3 -4.99 8.51 3.02
N PHE A 4 -3.83 7.99 2.56
CA PHE A 4 -2.57 8.10 3.27
C PHE A 4 -1.43 8.06 2.26
N ASN A 5 -0.44 8.94 2.41
CA ASN A 5 0.74 8.95 1.56
C ASN A 5 1.90 9.56 2.35
N ARG A 6 2.81 8.69 2.83
CA ARG A 6 3.94 9.12 3.64
C ARG A 6 5.05 8.06 3.58
N ASP A 7 6.29 8.52 3.47
CA ASP A 7 7.49 7.66 3.57
C ASP A 7 7.48 6.48 2.60
N GLY A 8 6.96 6.72 1.38
CA GLY A 8 6.90 5.67 0.36
C GLY A 8 5.77 4.67 0.58
N ILE A 9 4.81 4.98 1.44
CA ILE A 9 3.66 4.14 1.71
C ILE A 9 2.40 4.89 1.30
N ILE A 10 1.56 4.22 0.49
CA ILE A 10 0.28 4.77 0.04
C ILE A 10 -0.82 3.81 0.47
N VAL A 11 -1.89 4.36 1.06
CA VAL A 11 -3.12 3.61 1.32
C VAL A 11 -4.20 4.14 0.41
N ARG A 12 -4.79 3.25 -0.38
CA ARG A 12 -5.88 3.57 -1.30
C ARG A 12 -7.16 2.95 -0.78
N GLN A 13 -8.24 3.72 -0.83
CA GLN A 13 -9.58 3.26 -0.48
C GLN A 13 -10.40 3.11 -1.75
N HIS A 14 -11.13 2.00 -1.87
CA HIS A 14 -12.08 1.82 -2.97
C HIS A 14 -13.19 2.89 -2.87
N PRO A 15 -13.62 3.49 -3.99
CA PRO A 15 -14.58 4.59 -3.93
C PRO A 15 -16.00 4.18 -3.48
N PHE A 16 -16.37 2.91 -3.60
CA PHE A 16 -17.70 2.43 -3.29
C PHE A 16 -17.78 1.36 -2.21
N LEU A 17 -16.66 0.78 -1.83
CA LEU A 17 -16.59 -0.33 -0.88
C LEU A 17 -15.64 0.01 0.27
N GLU A 18 -15.88 -0.57 1.44
CA GLU A 18 -14.91 -0.54 2.54
C GLU A 18 -13.80 -1.54 2.24
N TYR A 19 -12.95 -1.17 1.29
CA TYR A 19 -11.85 -1.99 0.84
C TYR A 19 -10.62 -1.11 0.69
N TYR A 20 -9.52 -1.54 1.27
CA TYR A 20 -8.29 -0.75 1.33
C TYR A 20 -7.12 -1.56 0.77
N GLN A 21 -6.24 -0.87 0.07
CA GLN A 21 -4.99 -1.42 -0.42
C GLN A 21 -3.83 -0.61 0.13
N VAL A 22 -2.82 -1.29 0.67
CA VAL A 22 -1.58 -0.67 1.12
C VAL A 22 -0.52 -0.94 0.06
N GLU A 23 0.08 0.13 -0.48
CA GLU A 23 1.14 0.05 -1.46
C GLU A 23 2.42 0.61 -0.87
N GLN A 24 3.54 0.02 -1.24
CA GLN A 24 4.86 0.44 -0.77
C GLN A 24 5.81 0.63 -1.95
N TRP A 25 6.56 1.71 -1.91
CA TRP A 25 7.62 1.98 -2.88
C TRP A 25 8.77 0.98 -2.70
N GLY A 26 9.24 0.42 -3.78
CA GLY A 26 10.34 -0.51 -3.73
C GLY A 26 10.74 -1.01 -5.10
N TYR A 27 11.77 -1.84 -5.13
CA TYR A 27 12.26 -2.48 -6.34
C TYR A 27 11.69 -3.90 -6.42
N GLY A 28 11.18 -4.27 -7.59
CA GLY A 28 10.62 -5.60 -7.82
C GLY A 28 9.57 -5.57 -8.90
N ASP A 29 8.72 -6.58 -8.95
CA ASP A 29 7.63 -6.66 -9.91
C ASP A 29 6.56 -5.63 -9.56
N CYS A 30 6.30 -4.72 -10.51
CA CYS A 30 5.28 -3.70 -10.36
C CYS A 30 4.07 -4.03 -11.21
N HIS A 31 2.89 -3.60 -10.75
CA HIS A 31 1.63 -3.85 -11.46
C HIS A 31 1.58 -3.28 -12.88
N ARG A 32 2.37 -2.28 -13.17
CA ARG A 32 2.29 -1.52 -14.42
C ARG A 32 3.47 -1.72 -15.35
N SER A 33 4.43 -2.59 -14.99
CA SER A 33 5.58 -2.81 -15.84
C SER A 33 5.88 -4.29 -15.94
N TYR A 34 6.43 -4.67 -17.08
CA TYR A 34 6.94 -6.03 -17.28
C TYR A 34 8.35 -6.09 -16.70
N GLY A 35 8.58 -7.04 -15.82
CA GLY A 35 9.87 -7.23 -15.19
C GLY A 35 10.02 -6.39 -13.93
N GLN A 36 11.24 -6.29 -13.45
CA GLN A 36 11.56 -5.62 -12.20
C GLN A 36 11.91 -4.17 -12.42
N SER A 37 11.32 -3.29 -11.62
CA SER A 37 11.61 -1.86 -11.65
C SER A 37 11.24 -1.23 -10.31
N TRP A 38 11.63 0.04 -10.13
CA TRP A 38 11.19 0.83 -8.99
C TRP A 38 9.75 1.26 -9.19
N GLY A 39 8.95 1.13 -8.16
CA GLY A 39 7.57 1.56 -8.19
C GLY A 39 6.80 1.12 -6.96
N TYR A 40 5.52 1.49 -6.91
CA TYR A 40 4.61 1.07 -5.86
C TYR A 40 4.05 -0.32 -6.16
N ARG A 41 3.99 -1.15 -5.14
CA ARG A 41 3.38 -2.48 -5.23
C ARG A 41 2.48 -2.70 -4.03
N THR A 42 1.37 -3.41 -4.24
CA THR A 42 0.45 -3.75 -3.16
C THR A 42 1.08 -4.77 -2.24
N VAL A 43 1.18 -4.44 -0.96
CA VAL A 43 1.77 -5.31 0.06
C VAL A 43 0.74 -5.84 1.05
N PHE A 44 -0.44 -5.24 1.07
CA PHE A 44 -1.52 -5.65 1.99
C PHE A 44 -2.86 -5.15 1.48
N GLU A 45 -3.90 -5.92 1.72
CA GLU A 45 -5.28 -5.57 1.38
C GLU A 45 -6.21 -6.01 2.52
N SER A 46 -7.18 -5.19 2.83
CA SER A 46 -8.16 -5.53 3.87
C SER A 46 -9.42 -4.68 3.74
N THR A 47 -10.52 -5.21 4.28
CA THR A 47 -11.76 -4.45 4.45
C THR A 47 -11.84 -3.77 5.82
N ASP A 48 -10.87 -4.00 6.69
CA ASP A 48 -10.83 -3.47 8.05
C ASP A 48 -9.75 -2.39 8.16
N ILE A 49 -10.18 -1.14 8.37
CA ILE A 49 -9.25 -0.01 8.48
C ILE A 49 -8.27 -0.15 9.65
N ASP A 50 -8.67 -0.79 10.73
CA ASP A 50 -7.79 -0.97 11.89
C ASP A 50 -6.62 -1.89 11.55
N LYS A 51 -6.88 -2.95 10.78
CA LYS A 51 -5.82 -3.83 10.27
C LYS A 51 -4.89 -3.10 9.31
N VAL A 52 -5.45 -2.24 8.46
CA VAL A 52 -4.67 -1.40 7.54
C VAL A 52 -3.76 -0.46 8.32
N ARG A 53 -4.29 0.21 9.35
CA ARG A 53 -3.49 1.09 10.22
C ARG A 53 -2.35 0.34 10.88
N GLN A 54 -2.62 -0.85 11.41
CA GLN A 54 -1.59 -1.66 12.04
C GLN A 54 -0.50 -2.03 11.04
N LYS A 55 -0.88 -2.40 9.83
CA LYS A 55 0.10 -2.73 8.79
C LYS A 55 0.96 -1.54 8.43
N VAL A 56 0.36 -0.35 8.29
CA VAL A 56 1.10 0.88 7.99
C VAL A 56 2.10 1.18 9.11
N LEU A 57 1.69 1.05 10.37
CA LEU A 57 2.58 1.26 11.51
C LEU A 57 3.74 0.27 11.49
N ASP A 58 3.48 -0.99 11.19
CA ASP A 58 4.51 -2.01 11.08
C ASP A 58 5.52 -1.67 9.98
N LEU A 59 5.04 -1.22 8.84
CA LEU A 59 5.92 -0.81 7.73
C LEU A 59 6.75 0.42 8.08
N LEU A 60 6.17 1.38 8.79
CA LEU A 60 6.89 2.59 9.23
C LEU A 60 7.96 2.26 10.28
N ASN A 61 7.72 1.28 11.11
CA ASN A 61 8.65 0.88 12.17
C ASN A 61 9.73 -0.08 11.69
N ASP A 62 9.55 -0.68 10.52
CA ASP A 62 10.45 -1.68 9.96
C ASP A 62 11.55 -1.02 9.10
N LYS A 63 12.16 0.00 9.65
CA LYS A 63 13.25 0.70 8.94
C LYS A 63 14.56 0.56 9.67
#